data_40ecdb901f9dbfcf80196135eb7321e6
#
_entry.id   40ecdb901f9dbfcf80196135eb7321e6
#
_cell.length_a   1.000
_cell.length_b   1.000
_cell.length_c   1.000
_cell.angle_alpha   90.00
_cell.angle_beta   90.00
_cell.angle_gamma   90.00
#
_symmetry.space_group_name_H-M   'P 1'
#
loop_
_entity.id
_entity.type
_entity.pdbx_description
1 polymer ?
#
loop_
_entity_poly.entity_id
_entity_poly.type
_entity_poly.pdbx_seq_one_letter_code
_entity_poly.pdbx_strand_id
1 'polypeptide(L)'
;MDIKGVPAVVTGGASGLGEATARFLASQGAKVALFDVQMEKAEAVAKEIGGIAVYCDVTSADSAAEAMQTAKDAHGACGIAVNCAGIGNPGRIIGREGPMTLDFFSKVIQVNLIGSFNILR
;
A
#
# COMPACT_ATOMS: atom_id res chain seq x y z
N MET A 1 5.43 21.40 6.43
CA MET A 1 4.98 21.20 5.04
C MET A 1 3.47 21.25 5.02
N ASP A 2 2.90 22.13 4.22
CA ASP A 2 1.45 22.12 3.98
C ASP A 2 1.15 21.03 2.94
N ILE A 3 0.28 20.09 3.28
CA ILE A 3 -0.07 18.97 2.39
C ILE A 3 -1.42 19.14 1.69
N LYS A 4 -2.06 20.29 1.86
CA LYS A 4 -3.33 20.57 1.22
C LYS A 4 -3.20 20.53 -0.31
N GLY A 5 -3.98 19.66 -0.95
CA GLY A 5 -3.95 19.45 -2.40
C GLY A 5 -2.78 18.61 -2.91
N VAL A 6 -1.89 18.15 -2.03
CA VAL A 6 -0.74 17.31 -2.43
C VAL A 6 -1.21 15.90 -2.73
N PRO A 7 -0.86 15.32 -3.91
CA PRO A 7 -1.16 13.93 -4.21
C PRO A 7 -0.38 12.98 -3.31
N ALA A 8 -1.09 12.05 -2.68
CA ALA A 8 -0.54 11.07 -1.76
C ALA A 8 -0.94 9.64 -2.15
N VAL A 9 0.01 8.73 -2.07
CA VAL A 9 -0.20 7.29 -2.27
C VAL A 9 0.02 6.58 -0.93
N VAL A 10 -0.91 5.70 -0.55
CA VAL A 10 -0.79 4.87 0.65
C VAL A 10 -0.99 3.42 0.26
N THR A 11 0.06 2.59 0.38
CA THR A 11 -0.05 1.15 0.15
C THR A 11 -0.62 0.45 1.38
N GLY A 12 -1.36 -0.65 1.18
CA GLY A 12 -2.10 -1.28 2.28
C GLY A 12 -3.20 -0.37 2.84
N GLY A 13 -3.74 0.50 1.99
CA GLY A 13 -4.68 1.56 2.38
C GLY A 13 -6.09 1.09 2.76
N ALA A 14 -6.41 -0.20 2.52
CA ALA A 14 -7.74 -0.74 2.79
C ALA A 14 -7.99 -1.11 4.25
N SER A 15 -6.98 -1.15 5.10
CA SER A 15 -7.12 -1.57 6.49
C SER A 15 -5.96 -1.10 7.39
N GLY A 16 -6.16 -1.19 8.71
CA GLY A 16 -5.12 -1.00 9.72
C GLY A 16 -4.42 0.35 9.63
N LEU A 17 -3.08 0.31 9.68
CA LEU A 17 -2.26 1.53 9.67
C LEU A 17 -2.38 2.30 8.36
N GLY A 18 -2.48 1.60 7.23
CA GLY A 18 -2.66 2.24 5.93
C GLY A 18 -3.96 3.02 5.82
N GLU A 19 -5.07 2.42 6.25
CA GLU A 19 -6.37 3.10 6.31
C GLU A 19 -6.34 4.32 7.24
N ALA A 20 -5.81 4.18 8.45
CA ALA A 20 -5.70 5.28 9.40
C ALA A 20 -4.84 6.43 8.85
N THR A 21 -3.73 6.10 8.20
CA THR A 21 -2.86 7.07 7.52
C THR A 21 -3.58 7.79 6.39
N ALA A 22 -4.28 7.06 5.54
CA ALA A 22 -5.04 7.62 4.43
C ALA A 22 -6.13 8.59 4.91
N ARG A 23 -6.87 8.20 5.94
CA ARG A 23 -7.89 9.06 6.57
C ARG A 23 -7.29 10.34 7.14
N PHE A 24 -6.15 10.22 7.82
CA PHE A 24 -5.47 11.38 8.37
C PHE A 24 -4.97 12.33 7.27
N LEU A 25 -4.29 11.83 6.25
CA LEU A 25 -3.82 12.65 5.13
C LEU A 25 -4.98 13.36 4.41
N ALA A 26 -6.08 12.65 4.17
CA ALA A 26 -7.27 13.23 3.55
C ALA A 26 -7.89 14.32 4.43
N SER A 27 -7.93 14.15 5.76
CA SER A 27 -8.42 15.16 6.69
C SER A 27 -7.59 16.45 6.69
N GLN A 28 -6.32 16.35 6.29
CA GLN A 28 -5.43 17.49 6.10
C GLN A 28 -5.46 18.07 4.68
N GLY A 29 -6.35 17.56 3.84
CA GLY A 29 -6.59 18.08 2.49
C GLY A 29 -5.71 17.47 1.39
N ALA A 30 -4.95 16.42 1.66
CA ALA A 30 -4.21 15.69 0.62
C ALA A 30 -5.17 14.94 -0.32
N LYS A 31 -4.76 14.76 -1.58
CA LYS A 31 -5.47 13.94 -2.57
C LYS A 31 -4.97 12.50 -2.49
N VAL A 32 -5.72 11.64 -1.81
CA VAL A 32 -5.25 10.30 -1.46
C VAL A 32 -5.66 9.25 -2.48
N ALA A 33 -4.67 8.46 -2.94
CA ALA A 33 -4.86 7.20 -3.66
C ALA A 33 -4.51 6.03 -2.74
N LEU A 34 -5.48 5.15 -2.51
CA LEU A 34 -5.32 3.94 -1.70
C LEU A 34 -4.90 2.79 -2.61
N PHE A 35 -3.72 2.23 -2.38
CA PHE A 35 -3.21 1.07 -3.09
C PHE A 35 -3.43 -0.19 -2.24
N ASP A 36 -4.21 -1.13 -2.74
CA ASP A 36 -4.46 -2.39 -2.04
C ASP A 36 -4.88 -3.49 -3.02
N VAL A 37 -4.73 -4.74 -2.62
CA VAL A 37 -5.25 -5.89 -3.36
C VAL A 37 -6.72 -6.17 -2.99
N GLN A 38 -7.18 -5.68 -1.84
CA GLN A 38 -8.55 -5.83 -1.35
C GLN A 38 -9.42 -4.65 -1.81
N MET A 39 -9.84 -4.68 -3.07
CA MET A 39 -10.52 -3.55 -3.71
C MET A 39 -11.84 -3.18 -3.05
N GLU A 40 -12.66 -4.14 -2.64
CA GLU A 40 -13.95 -3.84 -1.98
C GLU A 40 -13.75 -2.97 -0.73
N LYS A 41 -12.77 -3.29 0.11
CA LYS A 41 -12.44 -2.50 1.29
C LYS A 41 -11.81 -1.14 0.93
N ALA A 42 -10.90 -1.14 -0.03
CA ALA A 42 -10.25 0.08 -0.48
C ALA A 42 -11.25 1.09 -1.07
N GLU A 43 -12.20 0.63 -1.86
CA GLU A 43 -13.27 1.45 -2.44
C GLU A 43 -14.19 2.04 -1.36
N ALA A 44 -14.54 1.27 -0.33
CA ALA A 44 -15.34 1.76 0.79
C ALA A 44 -14.62 2.91 1.52
N VAL A 45 -13.33 2.74 1.83
CA VAL A 45 -12.52 3.79 2.47
C VAL A 45 -12.36 4.99 1.56
N ALA A 46 -12.04 4.78 0.28
CA ALA A 46 -11.85 5.85 -0.70
C ALA A 46 -13.09 6.73 -0.82
N LYS A 47 -14.28 6.12 -0.86
CA LYS A 47 -15.55 6.84 -0.90
C LYS A 47 -15.76 7.73 0.32
N GLU A 48 -15.43 7.25 1.50
CA GLU A 48 -15.58 8.00 2.75
C GLU A 48 -14.65 9.21 2.84
N ILE A 49 -13.41 9.08 2.31
CA ILE A 49 -12.39 10.15 2.39
C ILE A 49 -12.35 11.05 1.15
N GLY A 50 -13.16 10.79 0.13
CA GLY A 50 -13.10 11.53 -1.13
C GLY A 50 -11.83 11.26 -1.95
N GLY A 51 -11.21 10.10 -1.76
CA GLY A 51 -10.04 9.63 -2.49
C GLY A 51 -10.38 8.64 -3.60
N ILE A 52 -9.36 7.94 -4.09
CA ILE A 52 -9.52 6.85 -5.06
C ILE A 52 -8.90 5.56 -4.53
N ALA A 53 -9.48 4.43 -4.92
CA ALA A 53 -8.92 3.10 -4.69
C ALA A 53 -8.30 2.59 -5.99
N VAL A 54 -7.10 2.05 -5.90
CA VAL A 54 -6.36 1.51 -7.05
C VAL A 54 -5.81 0.14 -6.67
N TYR A 55 -6.10 -0.86 -7.50
CA TYR A 55 -5.50 -2.17 -7.31
C TYR A 55 -3.98 -2.10 -7.44
N CYS A 56 -3.29 -2.63 -6.46
CA CYS A 56 -1.83 -2.72 -6.49
C CYS A 56 -1.35 -3.93 -5.68
N ASP A 57 -0.69 -4.85 -6.39
CA ASP A 57 0.16 -5.86 -5.77
C ASP A 57 1.59 -5.31 -5.74
N VAL A 58 2.06 -4.91 -4.57
CA VAL A 58 3.38 -4.29 -4.40
C VAL A 58 4.54 -5.21 -4.77
N THR A 59 4.31 -6.52 -4.85
CA THR A 59 5.32 -7.51 -5.27
C THR A 59 5.49 -7.59 -6.79
N SER A 60 4.57 -7.00 -7.55
CA SER A 60 4.58 -6.96 -9.02
C SER A 60 5.05 -5.61 -9.54
N ALA A 61 6.11 -5.60 -10.34
CA ALA A 61 6.64 -4.38 -10.96
C ALA A 61 5.59 -3.72 -11.88
N ASP A 62 4.90 -4.50 -12.67
CA ASP A 62 3.88 -4.00 -13.61
C ASP A 62 2.67 -3.44 -12.85
N SER A 63 2.18 -4.16 -11.84
CA SER A 63 1.07 -3.70 -11.01
C SER A 63 1.37 -2.38 -10.31
N ALA A 64 2.57 -2.22 -9.76
CA ALA A 64 3.00 -0.97 -9.12
C ALA A 64 3.09 0.17 -10.14
N ALA A 65 3.66 -0.07 -11.33
CA ALA A 65 3.78 0.94 -12.37
C ALA A 65 2.40 1.41 -12.88
N GLU A 66 1.48 0.48 -13.13
CA GLU A 66 0.10 0.78 -13.54
C GLU A 66 -0.65 1.55 -12.46
N ALA A 67 -0.51 1.15 -11.19
CA ALA A 67 -1.15 1.84 -10.07
C ALA A 67 -0.63 3.28 -9.91
N MET A 68 0.67 3.49 -9.98
CA MET A 68 1.28 4.83 -9.92
C MET A 68 0.82 5.70 -11.10
N GLN A 69 0.71 5.15 -12.30
CA GLN A 69 0.20 5.89 -13.45
C GLN A 69 -1.27 6.29 -13.26
N THR A 70 -2.11 5.36 -12.78
CA THR A 70 -3.51 5.64 -12.47
C THR A 70 -3.66 6.75 -11.44
N ALA A 71 -2.88 6.71 -10.35
CA ALA A 71 -2.89 7.74 -9.33
C ALA A 71 -2.43 9.11 -9.88
N LYS A 72 -1.38 9.10 -10.72
CA LYS A 72 -0.88 10.31 -11.39
C LYS A 72 -1.91 10.93 -12.33
N ASP A 73 -2.63 10.13 -13.10
CA ASP A 73 -3.66 10.60 -14.02
C ASP A 73 -4.83 11.25 -13.27
N ALA A 74 -5.18 10.71 -12.10
CA ALA A 74 -6.27 11.22 -11.28
C ALA A 74 -5.90 12.45 -10.46
N HIS A 75 -4.73 12.48 -9.83
CA HIS A 75 -4.36 13.47 -8.82
C HIS A 75 -3.15 14.34 -9.19
N GLY A 76 -2.33 13.92 -10.13
CA GLY A 76 -1.05 14.54 -10.46
C GLY A 76 0.15 13.80 -9.89
N ALA A 77 1.34 14.36 -10.04
CA ALA A 77 2.59 13.75 -9.59
C ALA A 77 2.57 13.51 -8.07
N CYS A 78 2.93 12.30 -7.65
CA CYS A 78 2.95 11.91 -6.25
C CYS A 78 3.96 12.76 -5.46
N GLY A 79 3.47 13.44 -4.43
CA GLY A 79 4.29 14.22 -3.50
C GLY A 79 4.51 13.52 -2.16
N ILE A 80 3.68 12.53 -1.82
CA ILE A 80 3.74 11.77 -0.57
C ILE A 80 3.51 10.29 -0.89
N ALA A 81 4.44 9.43 -0.50
CA ALA A 81 4.27 7.99 -0.57
C ALA A 81 4.45 7.38 0.83
N VAL A 82 3.45 6.61 1.28
CA VAL A 82 3.50 5.92 2.58
C VAL A 82 3.34 4.43 2.36
N ASN A 83 4.38 3.68 2.66
CA ASN A 83 4.40 2.23 2.52
C ASN A 83 3.88 1.56 3.80
N CYS A 84 2.59 1.18 3.80
CA CYS A 84 1.93 0.43 4.86
C CYS A 84 1.60 -1.01 4.46
N ALA A 85 1.71 -1.37 3.17
CA ALA A 85 1.53 -2.75 2.75
C ALA A 85 2.57 -3.65 3.41
N GLY A 86 2.11 -4.64 4.12
CA GLY A 86 2.99 -5.56 4.83
C GLY A 86 2.21 -6.75 5.36
N ILE A 87 2.93 -7.84 5.55
CA ILE A 87 2.43 -9.05 6.21
C ILE A 87 3.36 -9.44 7.34
N GLY A 88 2.81 -9.99 8.41
CA GLY A 88 3.57 -10.54 9.53
C GLY A 88 3.11 -11.96 9.79
N ASN A 89 3.96 -12.91 9.44
CA ASN A 89 3.72 -14.32 9.72
C ASN A 89 4.82 -14.83 10.66
N PRO A 90 4.65 -14.65 11.98
CA PRO A 90 5.66 -15.14 12.92
C PRO A 90 5.73 -16.66 12.86
N GLY A 91 6.94 -17.18 12.84
CA GLY A 91 7.19 -18.61 12.81
C GLY A 91 8.57 -18.94 13.37
N ARG A 92 8.72 -20.18 13.85
CA ARG A 92 10.01 -20.70 14.28
C ARG A 92 10.79 -21.18 13.06
N ILE A 93 12.10 -20.97 13.06
CA ILE A 93 12.99 -21.53 12.02
C ILE A 93 12.87 -23.05 11.99
N ILE A 94 12.81 -23.67 13.18
CA ILE A 94 12.52 -25.10 13.33
C ILE A 94 11.25 -25.25 14.16
N GLY A 95 10.19 -25.68 13.50
CA GLY A 95 8.89 -25.96 14.11
C GLY A 95 8.71 -27.44 14.45
N ARG A 96 7.51 -27.82 14.89
CA ARG A 96 7.21 -29.23 15.23
C ARG A 96 7.22 -30.14 14.00
N GLU A 97 6.90 -29.61 12.82
CA GLU A 97 6.81 -30.35 11.55
C GLU A 97 8.09 -30.24 10.70
N GLY A 98 9.14 -29.58 11.23
CA GLY A 98 10.40 -29.40 10.55
C GLY A 98 10.79 -27.94 10.33
N PRO A 99 11.77 -27.67 9.44
CA PRO A 99 12.23 -26.33 9.13
C PRO A 99 11.17 -25.49 8.44
N MET A 100 11.18 -24.18 8.72
CA MET A 100 10.37 -23.21 7.97
C MET A 100 10.70 -23.29 6.47
N THR A 101 9.68 -23.30 5.63
CA THR A 101 9.91 -23.31 4.18
C THR A 101 10.50 -22.00 3.70
N LEU A 102 11.32 -22.07 2.66
CA LEU A 102 11.89 -20.87 2.04
C LEU A 102 10.78 -19.96 1.49
N ASP A 103 9.71 -20.52 0.92
CA ASP A 103 8.59 -19.78 0.38
C ASP A 103 7.86 -18.96 1.44
N PHE A 104 7.68 -19.51 2.64
CA PHE A 104 7.07 -18.79 3.76
C PHE A 104 7.90 -17.56 4.15
N PHE A 105 9.22 -17.70 4.27
CA PHE A 105 10.12 -16.60 4.56
C PHE A 105 10.17 -15.60 3.40
N SER A 106 10.34 -16.09 2.18
CA SER A 106 10.46 -15.26 0.98
C SER A 106 9.24 -14.38 0.76
N LYS A 107 8.03 -14.88 1.04
CA LYS A 107 6.80 -14.10 0.89
C LYS A 107 6.80 -12.85 1.77
N VAL A 108 7.25 -12.95 3.00
CA VAL A 108 7.35 -11.79 3.90
C VAL A 108 8.33 -10.75 3.35
N ILE A 109 9.49 -11.19 2.89
CA ILE A 109 10.50 -10.29 2.28
C ILE A 109 9.99 -9.65 0.99
N GLN A 110 9.30 -10.41 0.15
CA GLN A 110 8.72 -9.92 -1.10
C GLN A 110 7.72 -8.78 -0.85
N VAL A 111 6.81 -8.95 0.09
CA VAL A 111 5.82 -7.91 0.39
C VAL A 111 6.46 -6.74 1.12
N ASN A 112 7.16 -6.99 2.23
CA ASN A 112 7.56 -5.93 3.16
C ASN A 112 8.78 -5.14 2.68
N LEU A 113 9.76 -5.79 2.07
CA LEU A 113 11.00 -5.16 1.64
C LEU A 113 10.96 -4.81 0.15
N ILE A 114 10.78 -5.82 -0.69
CA ILE A 114 10.79 -5.62 -2.15
C ILE A 114 9.59 -4.78 -2.57
N GLY A 115 8.41 -5.01 -1.97
CA GLY A 115 7.23 -4.19 -2.23
C GLY A 115 7.42 -2.72 -1.91
N SER A 116 8.04 -2.39 -0.78
CA SER A 116 8.35 -1.00 -0.42
C SER A 116 9.33 -0.37 -1.42
N PHE A 117 10.39 -1.08 -1.80
CA PHE A 117 11.32 -0.61 -2.82
C PHE A 117 10.62 -0.38 -4.17
N ASN A 118 9.75 -1.30 -4.57
CA ASN A 118 9.05 -1.24 -5.85
C ASN A 118 8.14 0.00 -5.99
N ILE A 119 7.56 0.47 -4.89
CA ILE A 119 6.76 1.70 -4.89
C ILE A 119 7.65 2.97 -4.91
N LEU A 120 8.84 2.91 -4.33
CA LEU A 120 9.72 4.08 -4.20
C LEU A 120 10.57 4.35 -5.43
N ARG A 121 10.83 3.33 -6.25
CA ARG A 121 11.64 3.47 -7.47
C ARG A 121 10.82 4.09 -8.61
#